data_69e0026d71502eeeb9a11b5e83200ad4
#
_entry.id   69e0026d71502eeeb9a11b5e83200ad4
#
_cell.length_a   1.000
_cell.length_b   1.000
_cell.length_c   1.000
_cell.angle_alpha   90.00
_cell.angle_beta   90.00
_cell.angle_gamma   90.00
#
_symmetry.space_group_name_H-M   'P 1'
#
loop_
_entity.id
_entity.type
_entity.pdbx_description
1 polymer ?
#
loop_
_entity_poly.entity_id
_entity_poly.type
_entity_poly.pdbx_seq_one_letter_code
_entity_poly.pdbx_strand_id
1 'polypeptide(L)'
;MSEFVIGIDGPAGSGKSSVSKEVAASLGYGYLDTGAGYRALTLFALRNPELEVDGLLANFDYQISDDPESYWVRIGESDVTEEIRSAEVGASVSNFSTNQTIRDWMVADAQKRIKKCKSDGIVVEGRDVTTVIAPEAQLRILLTADENVRLARRAGESQLDAEQLAETVSQRDEKDSALVEFMKPAKGVELVDSTTLSFEHVVDRVLELVEHAIDDDEFEDEDFYKEQLQEFDLDDEDLSLLDRELQETGFRPPPPVVAIVGRPNVGKSALVNKILGRREAVVKDEPGITRDRVSYRAEWNDKEYTLVDTGGWEVDVKGLEASIAGQAEVAVELSDAVMFVVDSMVGATSSDEQVVRMLRKAGKPVYLVANK
;
A
#
# COMPACT_ATOMS: atom_id res chain seq x y z
N MET A 1 16.32 7.94 -1.60
CA MET A 1 16.12 6.63 -0.98
C MET A 1 14.63 6.38 -1.10
N SER A 2 14.20 5.19 -1.45
CA SER A 2 12.77 4.87 -1.41
C SER A 2 12.29 5.02 0.03
N GLU A 3 11.29 5.85 0.26
CA GLU A 3 10.78 6.13 1.61
C GLU A 3 9.84 5.01 2.07
N PHE A 4 9.19 4.31 1.13
CA PHE A 4 8.23 3.27 1.44
C PHE A 4 8.62 1.91 0.81
N VAL A 5 8.71 0.86 1.62
CA VAL A 5 9.05 -0.49 1.17
C VAL A 5 7.88 -1.44 1.42
N ILE A 6 7.46 -2.14 0.37
CA ILE A 6 6.44 -3.18 0.44
C ILE A 6 7.13 -4.53 0.20
N GLY A 7 7.16 -5.40 1.20
CA GLY A 7 7.68 -6.76 1.08
C GLY A 7 6.54 -7.76 0.81
N ILE A 8 6.64 -8.54 -0.26
CA ILE A 8 5.65 -9.55 -0.61
C ILE A 8 6.31 -10.93 -0.72
N ASP A 9 6.05 -11.79 0.25
CA ASP A 9 6.45 -13.19 0.21
C ASP A 9 5.30 -14.10 -0.21
N GLY A 10 5.61 -15.33 -0.59
CA GLY A 10 4.60 -16.33 -0.88
C GLY A 10 5.12 -17.52 -1.67
N PRO A 11 4.38 -18.63 -1.65
CA PRO A 11 4.75 -19.86 -2.36
C PRO A 11 4.68 -19.70 -3.88
N ALA A 12 5.22 -20.68 -4.60
CA ALA A 12 5.13 -20.72 -6.06
C ALA A 12 3.66 -20.83 -6.51
N GLY A 13 3.27 -20.03 -7.51
CA GLY A 13 1.90 -20.02 -8.05
C GLY A 13 0.88 -19.23 -7.23
N SER A 14 1.30 -18.50 -6.17
CA SER A 14 0.40 -17.61 -5.43
C SER A 14 0.00 -16.35 -6.22
N GLY A 15 0.68 -16.04 -7.32
CA GLY A 15 0.44 -14.84 -8.13
C GLY A 15 1.29 -13.64 -7.73
N LYS A 16 2.22 -13.80 -6.77
CA LYS A 16 3.00 -12.68 -6.20
C LYS A 16 3.70 -11.82 -7.26
N SER A 17 4.36 -12.40 -8.27
CA SER A 17 5.11 -11.62 -9.26
C SER A 17 4.21 -10.71 -10.11
N SER A 18 3.04 -11.22 -10.54
CA SER A 18 2.07 -10.43 -11.29
C SER A 18 1.46 -9.34 -10.42
N VAL A 19 1.05 -9.68 -9.19
CA VAL A 19 0.47 -8.74 -8.22
C VAL A 19 1.49 -7.67 -7.83
N SER A 20 2.72 -8.04 -7.49
CA SER A 20 3.77 -7.10 -7.09
C SER A 20 4.11 -6.10 -8.21
N LYS A 21 4.16 -6.56 -9.46
CA LYS A 21 4.36 -5.67 -10.62
C LYS A 21 3.23 -4.68 -10.81
N GLU A 22 1.99 -5.17 -10.77
CA GLU A 22 0.81 -4.32 -10.95
C GLU A 22 0.69 -3.29 -9.82
N VAL A 23 0.91 -3.70 -8.57
CA VAL A 23 0.93 -2.79 -7.42
C VAL A 23 2.02 -1.73 -7.58
N ALA A 24 3.25 -2.14 -7.97
CA ALA A 24 4.34 -1.20 -8.21
C ALA A 24 4.00 -0.20 -9.33
N ALA A 25 3.45 -0.68 -10.45
CA ALA A 25 3.03 0.17 -11.56
C ALA A 25 1.92 1.15 -11.15
N SER A 26 0.90 0.68 -10.41
CA SER A 26 -0.22 1.50 -9.93
C SER A 26 0.21 2.62 -8.99
N LEU A 27 1.25 2.37 -8.18
CA LEU A 27 1.79 3.35 -7.22
C LEU A 27 2.90 4.23 -7.80
N GLY A 28 3.42 3.91 -9.02
CA GLY A 28 4.63 4.55 -9.55
C GLY A 28 5.89 4.19 -8.77
N TYR A 29 5.89 3.05 -8.08
CA TYR A 29 7.01 2.54 -7.28
C TYR A 29 7.97 1.68 -8.10
N GLY A 30 9.18 1.51 -7.58
CA GLY A 30 10.11 0.53 -8.12
C GLY A 30 9.64 -0.91 -7.84
N TYR A 31 10.19 -1.87 -8.59
CA TYR A 31 9.89 -3.29 -8.45
C TYR A 31 11.17 -4.13 -8.40
N LEU A 32 11.26 -5.05 -7.45
CA LEU A 32 12.41 -5.97 -7.33
C LEU A 32 11.94 -7.43 -7.15
N ASP A 33 12.25 -8.29 -8.13
CA ASP A 33 12.11 -9.75 -8.07
C ASP A 33 13.42 -10.36 -7.54
N THR A 34 13.47 -10.71 -6.25
CA THR A 34 14.66 -11.33 -5.65
C THR A 34 14.90 -12.74 -6.19
N GLY A 35 13.84 -13.44 -6.59
CA GLY A 35 13.92 -14.77 -7.21
C GLY A 35 14.61 -14.75 -8.57
N ALA A 36 14.49 -13.64 -9.32
CA ALA A 36 15.19 -13.48 -10.58
C ALA A 36 16.71 -13.40 -10.39
N GLY A 37 17.19 -12.75 -9.32
CA GLY A 37 18.60 -12.73 -8.97
C GLY A 37 19.19 -14.12 -8.74
N TYR A 38 18.48 -14.97 -7.95
CA TYR A 38 18.89 -16.36 -7.75
C TYR A 38 18.89 -17.18 -9.05
N ARG A 39 17.93 -16.96 -9.93
CA ARG A 39 17.87 -17.61 -11.25
C ARG A 39 18.99 -17.14 -12.17
N ALA A 40 19.30 -15.85 -12.15
CA ALA A 40 20.42 -15.31 -12.94
C ALA A 40 21.76 -15.88 -12.46
N LEU A 41 21.98 -15.98 -11.14
CA LEU A 41 23.17 -16.64 -10.61
C LEU A 41 23.24 -18.12 -11.00
N THR A 42 22.11 -18.83 -10.95
CA THR A 42 22.03 -20.23 -11.35
C THR A 42 22.41 -20.39 -12.83
N LEU A 43 21.87 -19.56 -13.71
CA LEU A 43 22.20 -19.56 -15.13
C LEU A 43 23.71 -19.27 -15.34
N PHE A 44 24.25 -18.29 -14.63
CA PHE A 44 25.66 -17.97 -14.67
C PHE A 44 26.54 -19.13 -14.22
N ALA A 45 26.15 -19.83 -13.16
CA ALA A 45 26.85 -21.01 -12.68
C ALA A 45 26.79 -22.20 -13.65
N LEU A 46 25.63 -22.45 -14.28
CA LEU A 46 25.49 -23.47 -15.33
C LEU A 46 26.39 -23.19 -16.55
N ARG A 47 26.61 -21.92 -16.89
CA ARG A 47 27.51 -21.51 -17.96
C ARG A 47 29.00 -21.55 -17.60
N ASN A 48 29.31 -21.60 -16.29
CA ASN A 48 30.70 -21.58 -15.76
C ASN A 48 30.86 -22.69 -14.69
N PRO A 49 30.71 -23.96 -15.08
CA PRO A 49 30.69 -25.08 -14.12
C PRO A 49 32.03 -25.32 -13.41
N GLU A 50 33.11 -24.70 -13.87
CA GLU A 50 34.45 -24.76 -13.28
C GLU A 50 34.64 -23.81 -12.09
N LEU A 51 33.74 -22.84 -11.90
CA LEU A 51 33.86 -21.86 -10.83
C LEU A 51 33.25 -22.38 -9.53
N GLU A 52 34.02 -22.28 -8.46
CA GLU A 52 33.54 -22.45 -7.09
C GLU A 52 32.73 -21.21 -6.64
N VAL A 53 31.98 -21.29 -5.53
CA VAL A 53 31.06 -20.25 -5.06
C VAL A 53 31.72 -18.88 -4.98
N ASP A 54 32.90 -18.76 -4.41
CA ASP A 54 33.63 -17.48 -4.30
C ASP A 54 33.97 -16.90 -5.67
N GLY A 55 34.37 -17.75 -6.61
CA GLY A 55 34.64 -17.36 -7.98
C GLY A 55 33.38 -16.96 -8.74
N LEU A 56 32.26 -17.64 -8.52
CA LEU A 56 30.98 -17.28 -9.08
C LEU A 56 30.56 -15.88 -8.61
N LEU A 57 30.55 -15.64 -7.30
CA LEU A 57 30.12 -14.36 -6.73
C LEU A 57 31.04 -13.19 -7.13
N ALA A 58 32.36 -13.44 -7.23
CA ALA A 58 33.32 -12.41 -7.63
C ALA A 58 33.16 -11.97 -9.09
N ASN A 59 32.67 -12.86 -9.96
CA ASN A 59 32.51 -12.60 -11.40
C ASN A 59 31.05 -12.40 -11.85
N PHE A 60 30.09 -12.46 -10.89
CA PHE A 60 28.67 -12.30 -11.21
C PHE A 60 28.29 -10.82 -11.34
N ASP A 61 28.41 -10.32 -12.56
CA ASP A 61 27.94 -8.98 -12.95
C ASP A 61 26.51 -9.09 -13.50
N TYR A 62 25.51 -8.98 -12.60
CA TYR A 62 24.12 -8.98 -13.03
C TYR A 62 23.43 -7.65 -12.72
N GLN A 63 22.52 -7.31 -13.60
CA GLN A 63 21.68 -6.13 -13.52
C GLN A 63 20.21 -6.55 -13.66
N ILE A 64 19.35 -5.87 -12.94
CA ILE A 64 17.90 -6.07 -13.01
C ILE A 64 17.22 -4.70 -13.00
N SER A 65 16.22 -4.54 -13.87
CA SER A 65 15.40 -3.34 -13.91
C SER A 65 14.57 -3.22 -12.64
N ASP A 66 14.43 -2.01 -12.13
CA ASP A 66 13.49 -1.64 -11.08
C ASP A 66 12.20 -1.02 -11.64
N ASP A 67 12.07 -0.94 -12.98
CA ASP A 67 10.87 -0.46 -13.66
C ASP A 67 9.87 -1.63 -13.87
N PRO A 68 8.68 -1.59 -13.24
CA PRO A 68 7.68 -2.66 -13.41
C PRO A 68 7.12 -2.74 -14.82
N GLU A 69 7.09 -1.65 -15.60
CA GLU A 69 6.57 -1.63 -16.96
C GLU A 69 7.62 -2.08 -17.99
N SER A 70 8.90 -1.87 -17.69
CA SER A 70 10.04 -2.20 -18.57
C SER A 70 11.04 -3.11 -17.87
N TYR A 71 10.58 -4.30 -17.46
CA TYR A 71 11.35 -5.26 -16.70
C TYR A 71 12.32 -6.08 -17.56
N TRP A 72 13.56 -6.15 -17.14
CA TRP A 72 14.60 -6.97 -17.77
C TRP A 72 15.65 -7.42 -16.72
N VAL A 73 16.36 -8.54 -17.06
CA VAL A 73 17.50 -9.05 -16.29
C VAL A 73 18.66 -9.29 -17.26
N ARG A 74 19.87 -8.84 -16.91
CA ARG A 74 21.10 -8.98 -17.70
C ARG A 74 22.22 -9.59 -16.89
N ILE A 75 23.08 -10.35 -17.57
CA ILE A 75 24.37 -10.82 -17.05
C ILE A 75 25.43 -10.23 -18.00
N GLY A 76 26.24 -9.30 -17.50
CA GLY A 76 27.06 -8.46 -18.35
C GLY A 76 26.20 -7.70 -19.35
N GLU A 77 26.52 -7.84 -20.66
CA GLU A 77 25.75 -7.20 -21.75
C GLU A 77 24.57 -8.05 -22.27
N SER A 78 24.45 -9.31 -21.83
CA SER A 78 23.45 -10.25 -22.35
C SER A 78 22.14 -10.11 -21.59
N ASP A 79 21.03 -9.85 -22.31
CA ASP A 79 19.68 -9.97 -21.77
C ASP A 79 19.34 -11.45 -21.58
N VAL A 80 18.98 -11.81 -20.34
CA VAL A 80 18.68 -13.19 -19.94
C VAL A 80 17.27 -13.33 -19.34
N THR A 81 16.44 -12.32 -19.53
CA THR A 81 15.09 -12.21 -18.92
C THR A 81 14.24 -13.44 -19.11
N GLU A 82 14.24 -13.98 -20.33
CA GLU A 82 13.49 -15.21 -20.65
C GLU A 82 14.27 -16.48 -20.26
N GLU A 83 15.59 -16.49 -20.46
CA GLU A 83 16.41 -17.67 -20.23
C GLU A 83 16.47 -18.09 -18.77
N ILE A 84 16.46 -17.13 -17.83
CA ILE A 84 16.41 -17.44 -16.39
C ILE A 84 15.11 -18.13 -15.96
N ARG A 85 14.09 -18.15 -16.82
CA ARG A 85 12.81 -18.83 -16.60
C ARG A 85 12.74 -20.23 -17.18
N SER A 86 13.82 -20.69 -17.83
CA SER A 86 13.89 -22.03 -18.41
C SER A 86 13.72 -23.15 -17.36
N ALA A 87 13.27 -24.31 -17.82
CA ALA A 87 13.08 -25.49 -16.99
C ALA A 87 14.41 -25.93 -16.33
N GLU A 88 15.54 -25.85 -17.05
CA GLU A 88 16.86 -26.19 -16.57
C GLU A 88 17.30 -25.31 -15.38
N VAL A 89 17.16 -24.01 -15.51
CA VAL A 89 17.43 -23.06 -14.42
C VAL A 89 16.47 -23.31 -13.26
N GLY A 90 15.18 -23.50 -13.55
CA GLY A 90 14.17 -23.79 -12.54
C GLY A 90 14.46 -25.03 -11.69
N ALA A 91 14.95 -26.11 -12.32
CA ALA A 91 15.35 -27.35 -11.63
C ALA A 91 16.63 -27.20 -10.80
N SER A 92 17.54 -26.30 -11.22
CA SER A 92 18.86 -26.16 -10.60
C SER A 92 18.92 -25.08 -9.52
N VAL A 93 17.95 -24.15 -9.46
CA VAL A 93 18.01 -22.98 -8.57
C VAL A 93 18.13 -23.35 -7.08
N SER A 94 17.50 -24.44 -6.65
CA SER A 94 17.56 -24.90 -5.27
C SER A 94 18.97 -25.32 -4.82
N ASN A 95 19.84 -25.73 -5.74
CA ASN A 95 21.21 -26.10 -5.44
C ASN A 95 22.05 -24.88 -5.00
N PHE A 96 21.67 -23.69 -5.45
CA PHE A 96 22.35 -22.44 -5.15
C PHE A 96 21.63 -21.66 -4.02
N SER A 97 20.30 -21.63 -4.02
CA SER A 97 19.52 -20.88 -3.03
C SER A 97 19.58 -21.43 -1.62
N THR A 98 20.05 -22.68 -1.43
CA THR A 98 20.30 -23.28 -0.12
C THR A 98 21.70 -23.01 0.44
N ASN A 99 22.62 -22.48 -0.38
CA ASN A 99 23.97 -22.15 0.05
C ASN A 99 23.99 -20.84 0.84
N GLN A 100 24.49 -20.87 2.08
CA GLN A 100 24.47 -19.72 2.98
C GLN A 100 25.28 -18.54 2.45
N THR A 101 26.46 -18.75 1.88
CA THR A 101 27.31 -17.68 1.32
C THR A 101 26.59 -16.96 0.17
N ILE A 102 25.91 -17.72 -0.69
CA ILE A 102 25.10 -17.16 -1.77
C ILE A 102 23.92 -16.38 -1.22
N ARG A 103 23.23 -16.89 -0.20
CA ARG A 103 22.11 -16.19 0.43
C ARG A 103 22.55 -14.87 1.02
N ASP A 104 23.62 -14.85 1.80
CA ASP A 104 24.14 -13.64 2.43
C ASP A 104 24.50 -12.58 1.38
N TRP A 105 25.12 -13.00 0.28
CA TRP A 105 25.43 -12.09 -0.83
C TRP A 105 24.15 -11.53 -1.50
N MET A 106 23.17 -12.40 -1.78
CA MET A 106 21.90 -12.00 -2.40
C MET A 106 21.08 -11.07 -1.53
N VAL A 107 21.03 -11.31 -0.22
CA VAL A 107 20.36 -10.41 0.75
C VAL A 107 21.04 -9.04 0.74
N ALA A 108 22.38 -9.00 0.80
CA ALA A 108 23.13 -7.74 0.76
C ALA A 108 22.94 -6.98 -0.56
N ASP A 109 22.84 -7.69 -1.69
CA ASP A 109 22.59 -7.08 -3.00
C ASP A 109 21.16 -6.53 -3.08
N ALA A 110 20.16 -7.29 -2.63
CA ALA A 110 18.77 -6.84 -2.59
C ALA A 110 18.61 -5.57 -1.72
N GLN A 111 19.17 -5.57 -0.51
CA GLN A 111 19.17 -4.41 0.39
C GLN A 111 19.83 -3.19 -0.23
N LYS A 112 20.94 -3.39 -0.97
CA LYS A 112 21.62 -2.31 -1.69
C LYS A 112 20.76 -1.76 -2.83
N ARG A 113 19.98 -2.59 -3.53
CA ARG A 113 19.06 -2.15 -4.59
C ARG A 113 17.89 -1.39 -4.02
N ILE A 114 17.28 -1.87 -2.94
CA ILE A 114 16.22 -1.15 -2.20
C ILE A 114 16.69 0.27 -1.85
N LYS A 115 17.88 0.39 -1.23
CA LYS A 115 18.46 1.69 -0.85
C LYS A 115 18.81 2.61 -2.03
N LYS A 116 19.03 2.05 -3.23
CA LYS A 116 19.39 2.81 -4.44
C LYS A 116 18.19 3.13 -5.33
N CYS A 117 17.04 2.56 -5.07
CA CYS A 117 15.82 2.88 -5.79
C CYS A 117 15.55 4.39 -5.67
N LYS A 118 15.15 5.00 -6.78
CA LYS A 118 14.92 6.44 -6.88
C LYS A 118 13.45 6.83 -6.84
N SER A 119 12.58 5.84 -6.92
CA SER A 119 11.14 6.04 -6.77
C SER A 119 10.80 6.30 -5.30
N ASP A 120 9.66 6.91 -5.03
CA ASP A 120 9.18 7.22 -3.70
C ASP A 120 8.97 5.96 -2.85
N GLY A 121 8.72 4.82 -3.50
CA GLY A 121 8.63 3.51 -2.85
C GLY A 121 9.15 2.38 -3.74
N ILE A 122 9.22 1.17 -3.16
CA ILE A 122 9.61 -0.06 -3.88
C ILE A 122 8.81 -1.26 -3.39
N VAL A 123 8.32 -2.06 -4.34
CA VAL A 123 7.72 -3.38 -4.08
C VAL A 123 8.78 -4.46 -4.29
N VAL A 124 9.04 -5.23 -3.27
CA VAL A 124 10.05 -6.30 -3.27
C VAL A 124 9.35 -7.64 -3.10
N GLU A 125 9.52 -8.57 -4.04
CA GLU A 125 8.95 -9.89 -3.92
C GLU A 125 10.00 -10.99 -3.71
N GLY A 126 9.62 -12.02 -2.95
CA GLY A 126 10.51 -13.15 -2.69
C GLY A 126 9.89 -14.27 -1.88
N ARG A 127 10.70 -14.83 -0.97
CA ARG A 127 10.33 -15.87 -0.01
C ARG A 127 10.82 -15.60 1.40
N ASP A 128 11.71 -14.65 1.56
CA ASP A 128 12.31 -14.22 2.83
C ASP A 128 12.46 -12.68 2.89
N VAL A 129 11.67 -11.98 2.08
CA VAL A 129 11.68 -10.51 2.04
C VAL A 129 11.18 -9.94 3.35
N THR A 130 10.02 -10.42 3.82
CA THR A 130 9.33 -9.90 5.00
C THR A 130 10.05 -10.20 6.33
N THR A 131 11.02 -11.13 6.31
CA THR A 131 11.70 -11.59 7.53
C THR A 131 13.22 -11.39 7.53
N VAL A 132 13.85 -11.33 6.35
CA VAL A 132 15.32 -11.28 6.22
C VAL A 132 15.79 -10.07 5.40
N ILE A 133 15.22 -9.85 4.21
CA ILE A 133 15.69 -8.80 3.30
C ILE A 133 15.24 -7.41 3.78
N ALA A 134 13.96 -7.28 4.11
CA ALA A 134 13.32 -6.04 4.55
C ALA A 134 12.36 -6.29 5.74
N PRO A 135 12.88 -6.74 6.92
CA PRO A 135 12.05 -7.01 8.09
C PRO A 135 11.39 -5.75 8.68
N GLU A 136 11.95 -4.58 8.38
CA GLU A 136 11.45 -3.26 8.79
C GLU A 136 10.68 -2.55 7.66
N ALA A 137 10.20 -3.30 6.64
CA ALA A 137 9.35 -2.72 5.59
C ALA A 137 8.02 -2.24 6.19
N GLN A 138 7.55 -1.07 5.76
CA GLN A 138 6.31 -0.44 6.22
C GLN A 138 5.10 -1.35 5.99
N LEU A 139 5.09 -2.09 4.89
CA LEU A 139 4.07 -3.11 4.65
C LEU A 139 4.72 -4.45 4.31
N ARG A 140 4.34 -5.49 5.05
CA ARG A 140 4.82 -6.87 4.86
C ARG A 140 3.65 -7.80 4.62
N ILE A 141 3.65 -8.47 3.46
CA ILE A 141 2.55 -9.31 3.01
C ILE A 141 3.02 -10.73 2.76
N LEU A 142 2.24 -11.70 3.21
CA LEU A 142 2.30 -13.09 2.76
C LEU A 142 1.13 -13.35 1.82
N LEU A 143 1.42 -13.44 0.51
CA LEU A 143 0.43 -13.78 -0.50
C LEU A 143 0.37 -15.29 -0.71
N THR A 144 -0.77 -15.90 -0.37
CA THR A 144 -0.99 -17.35 -0.48
C THR A 144 -2.18 -17.70 -1.36
N ALA A 145 -2.31 -18.98 -1.69
CA ALA A 145 -3.49 -19.59 -2.28
C ALA A 145 -3.50 -21.09 -2.00
N ASP A 146 -4.68 -21.73 -2.08
CA ASP A 146 -4.82 -23.18 -2.02
C ASP A 146 -3.87 -23.88 -3.02
N GLU A 147 -3.31 -25.01 -2.62
CA GLU A 147 -2.32 -25.73 -3.41
C GLU A 147 -2.83 -26.12 -4.81
N ASN A 148 -4.08 -26.55 -4.92
CA ASN A 148 -4.68 -26.93 -6.20
C ASN A 148 -4.82 -25.71 -7.12
N VAL A 149 -5.15 -24.54 -6.56
CA VAL A 149 -5.23 -23.27 -7.30
C VAL A 149 -3.84 -22.84 -7.78
N ARG A 150 -2.83 -22.95 -6.94
CA ARG A 150 -1.43 -22.63 -7.29
C ARG A 150 -0.91 -23.55 -8.42
N LEU A 151 -1.20 -24.84 -8.32
CA LEU A 151 -0.82 -25.82 -9.34
C LEU A 151 -1.55 -25.53 -10.68
N ALA A 152 -2.84 -25.22 -10.64
CA ALA A 152 -3.61 -24.89 -11.84
C ALA A 152 -3.08 -23.61 -12.53
N ARG A 153 -2.73 -22.57 -11.76
CA ARG A 153 -2.14 -21.33 -12.31
C ARG A 153 -0.80 -21.60 -12.99
N ARG A 154 0.05 -22.43 -12.37
CA ARG A 154 1.36 -22.81 -12.92
C ARG A 154 1.24 -23.68 -14.17
N ALA A 155 0.25 -24.57 -14.22
CA ALA A 155 0.00 -25.38 -15.41
C ALA A 155 -0.36 -24.54 -16.65
N GLY A 156 -1.06 -23.42 -16.44
CA GLY A 156 -1.33 -22.44 -17.49
C GLY A 156 -0.09 -21.67 -18.00
N GLU A 157 0.96 -21.58 -17.18
CA GLU A 157 2.20 -20.84 -17.49
C GLU A 157 3.31 -21.74 -18.05
N SER A 158 3.21 -23.06 -17.95
CA SER A 158 4.27 -23.99 -18.33
C SER A 158 3.80 -25.03 -19.35
N GLN A 159 4.73 -25.50 -20.18
CA GLN A 159 4.50 -26.61 -21.14
C GLN A 159 4.74 -28.00 -20.51
N LEU A 160 4.97 -28.07 -19.18
CA LEU A 160 5.22 -29.32 -18.48
C LEU A 160 3.93 -30.07 -18.18
N ASP A 161 4.01 -31.39 -18.08
CA ASP A 161 2.91 -32.25 -17.68
C ASP A 161 2.53 -31.97 -16.21
N ALA A 162 1.24 -32.06 -15.89
CA ALA A 162 0.69 -31.67 -14.58
C ALA A 162 1.34 -32.42 -13.39
N GLU A 163 1.71 -33.71 -13.57
CA GLU A 163 2.39 -34.50 -12.53
C GLU A 163 3.81 -34.02 -12.30
N GLN A 164 4.57 -33.76 -13.34
CA GLN A 164 5.95 -33.25 -13.22
C GLN A 164 5.98 -31.85 -12.63
N LEU A 165 4.98 -31.03 -12.94
CA LEU A 165 4.84 -29.68 -12.39
C LEU A 165 4.53 -29.72 -10.88
N ALA A 166 3.59 -30.57 -10.47
CA ALA A 166 3.20 -30.74 -9.07
C ALA A 166 4.40 -31.19 -8.22
N GLU A 167 5.17 -32.17 -8.71
CA GLU A 167 6.37 -32.66 -8.01
C GLU A 167 7.45 -31.56 -7.90
N THR A 168 7.69 -30.80 -8.95
CA THR A 168 8.68 -29.71 -8.97
C THR A 168 8.30 -28.56 -8.03
N VAL A 169 7.02 -28.20 -7.97
CA VAL A 169 6.50 -27.12 -7.09
C VAL A 169 6.56 -27.55 -5.64
N SER A 170 6.08 -28.75 -5.31
CA SER A 170 6.07 -29.29 -3.95
C SER A 170 7.49 -29.46 -3.41
N GLN A 171 8.39 -30.05 -4.16
CA GLN A 171 9.80 -30.22 -3.75
C GLN A 171 10.51 -28.88 -3.52
N ARG A 172 10.19 -27.88 -4.31
CA ARG A 172 10.76 -26.54 -4.16
C ARG A 172 10.21 -25.85 -2.93
N ASP A 173 8.90 -25.87 -2.72
CA ASP A 173 8.25 -25.27 -1.56
C ASP A 173 8.70 -25.96 -0.27
N GLU A 174 8.89 -27.30 -0.25
CA GLU A 174 9.45 -28.04 0.88
C GLU A 174 10.91 -27.64 1.20
N LYS A 175 11.76 -27.52 0.18
CA LYS A 175 13.17 -27.12 0.38
C LYS A 175 13.28 -25.68 0.86
N ASP A 176 12.50 -24.78 0.31
CA ASP A 176 12.49 -23.38 0.72
C ASP A 176 11.87 -23.21 2.13
N SER A 177 10.83 -23.99 2.48
CA SER A 177 10.20 -24.01 3.82
C SER A 177 11.11 -24.58 4.92
N ALA A 178 12.05 -25.43 4.56
CA ALA A 178 13.06 -25.93 5.49
C ALA A 178 14.07 -24.86 5.93
N LEU A 179 14.20 -23.79 5.15
CA LEU A 179 15.14 -22.69 5.42
C LEU A 179 14.46 -21.45 6.01
N VAL A 180 13.22 -21.17 5.58
CA VAL A 180 12.43 -20.00 6.01
C VAL A 180 10.96 -20.41 6.12
N GLU A 181 10.32 -20.09 7.23
CA GLU A 181 8.90 -20.41 7.46
C GLU A 181 8.01 -19.37 6.73
N PHE A 182 7.97 -19.45 5.38
CA PHE A 182 7.18 -18.52 4.55
C PHE A 182 5.77 -19.05 4.23
N MET A 183 5.34 -20.13 4.85
CA MET A 183 3.98 -20.68 4.70
C MET A 183 3.00 -20.15 5.76
N LYS A 184 3.52 -19.45 6.77
CA LYS A 184 2.74 -18.80 7.82
C LYS A 184 3.22 -17.37 7.98
N PRO A 185 2.31 -16.41 8.21
CA PRO A 185 2.70 -15.03 8.43
C PRO A 185 3.51 -14.90 9.73
N ALA A 186 4.64 -14.22 9.66
CA ALA A 186 5.38 -13.80 10.83
C ALA A 186 4.63 -12.67 11.56
N LYS A 187 5.05 -12.29 12.75
CA LYS A 187 4.42 -11.20 13.49
C LYS A 187 4.47 -9.89 12.67
N GLY A 188 3.35 -9.24 12.50
CA GLY A 188 3.22 -8.00 11.73
C GLY A 188 3.32 -8.20 10.21
N VAL A 189 3.08 -9.41 9.71
CA VAL A 189 2.95 -9.71 8.28
C VAL A 189 1.49 -9.97 7.97
N GLU A 190 0.92 -9.21 7.06
CA GLU A 190 -0.47 -9.33 6.60
C GLU A 190 -0.64 -10.56 5.71
N LEU A 191 -1.68 -11.35 5.96
CA LEU A 191 -2.01 -12.52 5.15
C LEU A 191 -3.04 -12.15 4.07
N VAL A 192 -2.69 -12.34 2.81
CA VAL A 192 -3.61 -12.20 1.68
C VAL A 192 -3.81 -13.57 1.03
N ASP A 193 -4.99 -14.14 1.19
CA ASP A 193 -5.38 -15.41 0.53
C ASP A 193 -6.07 -15.13 -0.80
N SER A 194 -5.40 -15.47 -1.88
CA SER A 194 -5.88 -15.27 -3.26
C SER A 194 -6.65 -16.46 -3.83
N THR A 195 -7.02 -17.45 -3.01
CA THR A 195 -7.66 -18.71 -3.48
C THR A 195 -8.91 -18.47 -4.31
N THR A 196 -9.78 -17.57 -3.86
CA THR A 196 -11.08 -17.30 -4.50
C THR A 196 -11.15 -15.92 -5.16
N LEU A 197 -10.07 -15.13 -5.09
CA LEU A 197 -10.03 -13.78 -5.63
C LEU A 197 -9.58 -13.75 -7.09
N SER A 198 -10.14 -12.84 -7.88
CA SER A 198 -9.57 -12.50 -9.19
C SER A 198 -8.26 -11.75 -9.02
N PHE A 199 -7.49 -11.65 -10.10
CA PHE A 199 -6.23 -10.91 -10.10
C PHE A 199 -6.44 -9.44 -9.64
N GLU A 200 -7.43 -8.79 -10.21
CA GLU A 200 -7.79 -7.40 -9.91
C GLU A 200 -8.14 -7.23 -8.44
N HIS A 201 -8.96 -8.12 -7.86
CA HIS A 201 -9.33 -8.04 -6.44
C HIS A 201 -8.15 -8.28 -5.50
N VAL A 202 -7.15 -9.08 -5.90
CA VAL A 202 -5.92 -9.25 -5.10
C VAL A 202 -5.09 -7.97 -5.14
N VAL A 203 -4.97 -7.33 -6.31
CA VAL A 203 -4.28 -6.04 -6.45
C VAL A 203 -4.98 -4.97 -5.62
N ASP A 204 -6.31 -4.82 -5.75
CA ASP A 204 -7.10 -3.88 -4.96
C ASP A 204 -6.88 -4.09 -3.46
N ARG A 205 -6.89 -5.36 -3.01
CA ARG A 205 -6.67 -5.67 -1.58
C ARG A 205 -5.28 -5.27 -1.10
N VAL A 206 -4.25 -5.44 -1.93
CA VAL A 206 -2.89 -5.00 -1.58
C VAL A 206 -2.80 -3.48 -1.56
N LEU A 207 -3.44 -2.78 -2.50
CA LEU A 207 -3.48 -1.32 -2.53
C LEU A 207 -4.21 -0.74 -1.30
N GLU A 208 -5.32 -1.35 -0.88
CA GLU A 208 -5.99 -1.00 0.39
C GLU A 208 -5.04 -1.12 1.60
N LEU A 209 -4.25 -2.20 1.68
CA LEU A 209 -3.27 -2.38 2.74
C LEU A 209 -2.14 -1.34 2.69
N VAL A 210 -1.74 -0.90 1.49
CA VAL A 210 -0.76 0.18 1.32
C VAL A 210 -1.32 1.50 1.83
N GLU A 211 -2.56 1.85 1.48
CA GLU A 211 -3.23 3.06 1.97
C GLU A 211 -3.26 3.06 3.51
N HIS A 212 -3.62 1.93 4.13
CA HIS A 212 -3.62 1.79 5.58
C HIS A 212 -2.22 1.95 6.19
N ALA A 213 -1.20 1.35 5.57
CA ALA A 213 0.16 1.41 6.09
C ALA A 213 0.78 2.81 5.96
N ILE A 214 0.38 3.59 4.94
CA ILE A 214 0.78 5.00 4.79
C ILE A 214 0.11 5.85 5.87
N ASP A 215 -1.19 5.64 6.07
CA ASP A 215 -1.94 6.35 7.12
C ASP A 215 -1.35 6.06 8.52
N ASP A 216 -0.99 4.79 8.80
CA ASP A 216 -0.40 4.41 10.10
C ASP A 216 1.02 5.00 10.28
N ASP A 217 1.84 5.11 9.22
CA ASP A 217 3.20 5.69 9.26
C ASP A 217 3.14 7.22 9.51
N GLU A 218 2.12 7.93 8.98
CA GLU A 218 1.88 9.34 9.28
C GLU A 218 1.45 9.57 10.74
N PHE A 219 0.88 8.55 11.41
CA PHE A 219 0.44 8.63 12.82
C PHE A 219 1.50 8.16 13.84
N GLU A 220 2.55 7.44 13.43
CA GLU A 220 3.65 7.05 14.32
C GLU A 220 4.69 8.17 14.54
N ASP A 221 4.51 9.34 13.94
CA ASP A 221 5.40 10.48 14.16
C ASP A 221 5.09 11.16 15.52
N GLU A 222 5.55 10.51 16.62
CA GLU A 222 5.47 11.05 18.00
C GLU A 222 6.03 12.48 18.07
N ASP A 223 6.94 12.85 17.18
CA ASP A 223 7.52 14.18 17.12
C ASP A 223 6.53 15.22 16.58
N PHE A 224 5.64 14.85 15.66
CA PHE A 224 4.56 15.73 15.18
C PHE A 224 3.55 16.08 16.28
N TYR A 225 3.17 15.09 17.11
CA TYR A 225 2.31 15.37 18.28
C TYR A 225 3.03 16.18 19.35
N LYS A 226 4.32 15.94 19.58
CA LYS A 226 5.13 16.72 20.53
C LYS A 226 5.30 18.16 20.08
N GLU A 227 5.42 18.42 18.78
CA GLU A 227 5.49 19.78 18.23
C GLU A 227 4.15 20.53 18.40
N GLN A 228 3.01 19.87 18.17
CA GLN A 228 1.69 20.45 18.44
C GLN A 228 1.42 20.67 19.93
N LEU A 229 1.87 19.77 20.80
CA LEU A 229 1.71 19.90 22.25
C LEU A 229 2.58 21.05 22.82
N GLN A 230 3.67 21.45 22.17
CA GLN A 230 4.47 22.61 22.56
C GLN A 230 3.72 23.95 22.44
N GLU A 231 2.69 24.04 21.61
CA GLU A 231 1.82 25.23 21.53
C GLU A 231 0.94 25.43 22.79
N PHE A 232 0.77 24.38 23.62
CA PHE A 232 -0.12 24.43 24.79
C PHE A 232 0.58 24.71 26.13
N ASP A 233 1.88 25.02 26.12
CA ASP A 233 2.67 25.38 27.33
C ASP A 233 2.53 24.36 28.49
N LEU A 234 2.48 23.04 28.10
CA LEU A 234 2.37 21.92 29.04
C LEU A 234 3.75 21.59 29.62
N ASP A 235 3.82 21.38 30.95
CA ASP A 235 5.05 20.95 31.59
C ASP A 235 5.24 19.41 31.52
N ASP A 236 6.45 18.93 31.89
CA ASP A 236 6.79 17.49 31.85
C ASP A 236 5.87 16.64 32.77
N GLU A 237 5.24 17.23 33.76
CA GLU A 237 4.31 16.57 34.68
C GLU A 237 2.93 16.41 34.03
N ASP A 238 2.48 17.42 33.27
CA ASP A 238 1.26 17.40 32.48
C ASP A 238 1.36 16.38 31.31
N LEU A 239 2.50 16.34 30.62
CA LEU A 239 2.76 15.36 29.55
C LEU A 239 2.79 13.93 30.09
N SER A 240 3.37 13.69 31.27
CA SER A 240 3.40 12.36 31.88
C SER A 240 2.03 11.89 32.38
N LEU A 241 1.16 12.80 32.80
CA LEU A 241 -0.22 12.53 33.17
C LEU A 241 -1.07 12.20 31.92
N LEU A 242 -0.86 12.94 30.84
CA LEU A 242 -1.54 12.72 29.57
C LEU A 242 -1.20 11.32 29.00
N ASP A 243 0.09 10.96 28.96
CA ASP A 243 0.56 9.62 28.53
C ASP A 243 -0.05 8.50 29.38
N ARG A 244 -0.20 8.72 30.67
CA ARG A 244 -0.78 7.73 31.58
C ARG A 244 -2.28 7.59 31.39
N GLU A 245 -3.02 8.69 31.20
CA GLU A 245 -4.45 8.66 30.86
C GLU A 245 -4.70 8.03 29.48
N LEU A 246 -3.85 8.28 28.48
CA LEU A 246 -3.92 7.68 27.16
C LEU A 246 -3.75 6.14 27.22
N GLN A 247 -2.83 5.65 28.05
CA GLN A 247 -2.63 4.20 28.25
C GLN A 247 -3.74 3.53 29.07
N GLU A 248 -4.31 4.23 30.08
CA GLU A 248 -5.35 3.67 30.96
C GLU A 248 -6.76 3.74 30.34
N THR A 249 -7.06 4.74 29.49
CA THR A 249 -8.40 4.96 28.94
C THR A 249 -8.62 4.35 27.56
N GLY A 250 -7.56 3.86 26.89
CA GLY A 250 -7.65 3.38 25.51
C GLY A 250 -8.15 4.50 24.58
N PHE A 251 -7.62 5.71 24.75
CA PHE A 251 -8.01 6.88 23.96
C PHE A 251 -7.91 6.56 22.47
N ARG A 252 -9.04 6.68 21.80
CA ARG A 252 -9.07 6.74 20.34
C ARG A 252 -9.10 8.21 19.96
N PRO A 253 -8.22 8.67 19.07
CA PRO A 253 -8.32 10.03 18.55
C PRO A 253 -9.72 10.27 18.01
N PRO A 254 -10.23 11.51 18.06
CA PRO A 254 -11.54 11.81 17.47
C PRO A 254 -11.53 11.41 16.00
N PRO A 255 -12.64 10.83 15.49
CA PRO A 255 -12.70 10.39 14.11
C PRO A 255 -12.43 11.56 13.15
N PRO A 256 -11.64 11.36 12.10
CA PRO A 256 -11.27 12.41 11.16
C PRO A 256 -12.50 13.12 10.59
N VAL A 257 -12.38 14.41 10.34
CA VAL A 257 -13.46 15.28 9.88
C VAL A 257 -13.35 15.46 8.36
N VAL A 258 -14.38 15.06 7.62
CA VAL A 258 -14.46 15.22 6.17
C VAL A 258 -15.52 16.28 5.82
N ALA A 259 -15.10 17.40 5.26
CA ALA A 259 -16.02 18.45 4.80
C ALA A 259 -16.52 18.14 3.37
N ILE A 260 -17.83 18.29 3.15
CA ILE A 260 -18.44 18.17 1.83
C ILE A 260 -18.75 19.57 1.30
N VAL A 261 -18.00 20.01 0.29
CA VAL A 261 -18.12 21.32 -0.32
C VAL A 261 -18.50 21.25 -1.79
N GLY A 262 -19.10 22.30 -2.32
CA GLY A 262 -19.51 22.43 -3.70
C GLY A 262 -20.64 23.45 -3.83
N ARG A 263 -20.91 23.91 -5.05
CA ARG A 263 -21.98 24.89 -5.31
C ARG A 263 -23.37 24.36 -4.90
N PRO A 264 -24.36 25.21 -4.69
CA PRO A 264 -25.74 24.77 -4.45
C PRO A 264 -26.26 23.82 -5.55
N ASN A 265 -27.09 22.87 -5.16
CA ASN A 265 -27.77 21.94 -6.08
C ASN A 265 -26.87 20.93 -6.84
N VAL A 266 -25.59 20.76 -6.50
CA VAL A 266 -24.75 19.67 -7.05
C VAL A 266 -25.06 18.31 -6.43
N GLY A 267 -25.90 18.27 -5.36
CA GLY A 267 -26.34 17.05 -4.71
C GLY A 267 -25.52 16.64 -3.50
N LYS A 268 -24.87 17.58 -2.80
CA LYS A 268 -24.13 17.33 -1.56
C LYS A 268 -24.94 16.54 -0.53
N SER A 269 -26.10 17.03 -0.14
CA SER A 269 -26.98 16.38 0.83
C SER A 269 -27.52 15.02 0.34
N ALA A 270 -27.70 14.83 -0.97
CA ALA A 270 -28.03 13.52 -1.54
C ALA A 270 -26.86 12.53 -1.42
N LEU A 271 -25.63 13.01 -1.59
CA LEU A 271 -24.40 12.22 -1.36
C LEU A 271 -24.27 11.84 0.11
N VAL A 272 -24.42 12.80 1.03
CA VAL A 272 -24.43 12.56 2.48
C VAL A 272 -25.48 11.48 2.83
N ASN A 273 -26.72 11.65 2.40
CA ASN A 273 -27.78 10.67 2.65
C ASN A 273 -27.46 9.28 2.07
N LYS A 274 -26.75 9.21 0.94
CA LYS A 274 -26.34 7.94 0.33
C LYS A 274 -25.22 7.28 1.11
N ILE A 275 -24.26 8.04 1.63
CA ILE A 275 -23.19 7.56 2.51
C ILE A 275 -23.82 7.06 3.82
N LEU A 276 -24.67 7.84 4.45
CA LEU A 276 -25.35 7.51 5.71
C LEU A 276 -26.39 6.39 5.56
N GLY A 277 -27.03 6.24 4.40
CA GLY A 277 -28.06 5.22 4.14
C GLY A 277 -27.53 3.80 3.86
N ARG A 278 -26.22 3.60 3.80
CA ARG A 278 -25.57 2.29 3.72
C ARG A 278 -25.15 1.79 5.10
N ARG A 279 -26.15 1.45 5.95
CA ARG A 279 -26.05 0.83 7.28
C ARG A 279 -25.25 1.60 8.35
N GLU A 280 -26.04 2.02 9.35
CA GLU A 280 -25.66 2.48 10.70
C GLU A 280 -25.07 3.89 10.85
N ALA A 281 -25.77 4.91 10.36
CA ALA A 281 -25.55 6.25 10.84
C ALA A 281 -26.28 6.45 12.18
N VAL A 282 -25.53 6.52 13.25
CA VAL A 282 -26.04 7.00 14.54
C VAL A 282 -25.92 8.51 14.56
N VAL A 283 -27.04 9.21 14.37
CA VAL A 283 -27.11 10.66 14.65
C VAL A 283 -27.02 10.82 16.16
N LYS A 284 -25.88 11.26 16.67
CA LYS A 284 -25.73 11.70 18.06
C LYS A 284 -25.48 13.20 18.06
N ASP A 285 -26.45 13.95 18.58
CA ASP A 285 -26.22 15.32 19.02
C ASP A 285 -25.27 15.30 20.23
N GLU A 286 -24.00 15.63 20.05
CA GLU A 286 -23.08 15.86 21.16
C GLU A 286 -23.08 17.34 21.54
N PRO A 287 -23.31 17.69 22.84
CA PRO A 287 -23.27 19.07 23.31
C PRO A 287 -21.79 19.52 23.42
N GLY A 288 -21.40 20.46 22.59
CA GLY A 288 -20.08 21.09 22.67
C GLY A 288 -19.54 21.67 21.35
N ILE A 289 -20.03 21.24 20.21
CA ILE A 289 -19.70 21.81 18.92
C ILE A 289 -20.83 22.76 18.51
N THR A 290 -20.52 24.03 18.38
CA THR A 290 -21.41 25.18 18.16
C THR A 290 -22.68 24.90 17.33
N ARG A 291 -23.80 25.42 17.81
CA ARG A 291 -25.23 25.24 17.55
C ARG A 291 -25.73 25.25 16.10
N ASP A 292 -24.86 25.36 15.07
CA ASP A 292 -25.27 25.62 13.69
C ASP A 292 -24.59 24.72 12.62
N ARG A 293 -23.99 23.57 12.98
CA ARG A 293 -23.33 22.69 12.01
C ARG A 293 -23.99 21.32 12.00
N VAL A 294 -24.40 20.86 10.81
CA VAL A 294 -24.91 19.49 10.65
C VAL A 294 -23.71 18.59 10.42
N SER A 295 -23.28 17.92 11.48
CA SER A 295 -22.23 16.89 11.43
C SER A 295 -22.83 15.51 11.65
N TYR A 296 -22.34 14.53 10.90
CA TYR A 296 -22.83 13.17 10.96
C TYR A 296 -21.65 12.23 11.21
N ARG A 297 -21.76 11.31 12.17
CA ARG A 297 -20.82 10.19 12.26
C ARG A 297 -21.15 9.18 11.18
N ALA A 298 -20.16 8.76 10.44
CA ALA A 298 -20.24 7.74 9.43
C ALA A 298 -19.14 6.70 9.66
N GLU A 299 -19.38 5.49 9.19
CA GLU A 299 -18.42 4.39 9.27
C GLU A 299 -18.29 3.78 7.87
N TRP A 300 -17.06 3.51 7.45
CA TRP A 300 -16.76 2.84 6.20
C TRP A 300 -15.53 1.94 6.40
N ASN A 301 -15.65 0.66 6.06
CA ASN A 301 -14.59 -0.33 6.25
C ASN A 301 -14.02 -0.36 7.69
N ASP A 302 -14.94 -0.35 8.69
CA ASP A 302 -14.60 -0.35 10.13
C ASP A 302 -13.86 0.91 10.61
N LYS A 303 -13.78 1.96 9.78
CA LYS A 303 -13.23 3.27 10.17
C LYS A 303 -14.35 4.27 10.41
N GLU A 304 -14.32 4.91 11.57
CA GLU A 304 -15.23 6.00 11.93
C GLU A 304 -14.69 7.34 11.42
N TYR A 305 -15.56 8.17 10.84
CA TYR A 305 -15.25 9.54 10.44
C TYR A 305 -16.46 10.45 10.62
N THR A 306 -16.23 11.75 10.71
CA THR A 306 -17.26 12.77 10.85
C THR A 306 -17.46 13.48 9.51
N LEU A 307 -18.67 13.41 8.94
CA LEU A 307 -19.05 14.18 7.75
C LEU A 307 -19.62 15.53 8.18
N VAL A 308 -19.16 16.62 7.55
CA VAL A 308 -19.71 17.97 7.71
C VAL A 308 -20.31 18.41 6.39
N ASP A 309 -21.66 18.49 6.33
CA ASP A 309 -22.38 19.01 5.15
C ASP A 309 -22.48 20.53 5.20
N THR A 310 -21.85 21.20 4.23
CA THR A 310 -21.95 22.66 4.08
C THR A 310 -23.23 23.10 3.35
N GLY A 311 -24.09 22.19 2.94
CA GLY A 311 -25.33 22.44 2.20
C GLY A 311 -26.60 22.60 3.02
N GLY A 312 -26.57 22.27 4.33
CA GLY A 312 -27.72 22.32 5.24
C GLY A 312 -28.00 23.69 5.88
N TRP A 313 -27.34 24.73 5.45
CA TRP A 313 -27.45 26.06 6.03
C TRP A 313 -28.41 26.93 5.23
N GLU A 314 -29.67 26.77 5.50
CA GLU A 314 -30.67 27.80 5.19
C GLU A 314 -30.62 28.87 6.28
N VAL A 315 -29.95 29.98 6.01
CA VAL A 315 -30.14 31.20 6.79
C VAL A 315 -31.00 32.12 5.96
N ASP A 316 -32.21 32.31 6.45
CA ASP A 316 -33.06 33.42 6.13
C ASP A 316 -32.25 34.72 6.37
N VAL A 317 -31.81 35.46 5.34
CA VAL A 317 -31.60 36.92 5.34
C VAL A 317 -30.78 37.44 4.13
N LYS A 318 -31.14 38.57 3.65
CA LYS A 318 -30.59 39.49 2.68
C LYS A 318 -29.03 39.68 2.79
N GLY A 319 -28.29 39.08 1.87
CA GLY A 319 -26.81 39.22 1.81
C GLY A 319 -26.10 37.93 1.39
N LEU A 320 -26.71 37.12 0.54
CA LEU A 320 -26.51 35.68 0.38
C LEU A 320 -25.11 35.20 -0.11
N GLU A 321 -24.38 36.01 -0.87
CA GLU A 321 -23.15 35.51 -1.53
C GLU A 321 -21.91 35.50 -0.61
N ALA A 322 -21.82 36.41 0.34
CA ALA A 322 -20.69 36.50 1.28
C ALA A 322 -20.77 35.48 2.42
N SER A 323 -21.98 34.99 2.77
CA SER A 323 -22.22 34.04 3.84
C SER A 323 -21.84 32.60 3.45
N ILE A 324 -22.13 32.19 2.23
CA ILE A 324 -21.89 30.81 1.75
C ILE A 324 -20.38 30.52 1.59
N ALA A 325 -19.61 31.47 1.09
CA ALA A 325 -18.17 31.35 0.94
C ALA A 325 -17.45 31.26 2.30
N GLY A 326 -17.85 32.11 3.26
CA GLY A 326 -17.25 32.08 4.61
C GLY A 326 -17.54 30.81 5.39
N GLN A 327 -18.69 30.19 5.16
CA GLN A 327 -19.09 28.97 5.85
C GLN A 327 -18.35 27.73 5.29
N ALA A 328 -18.15 27.67 3.97
CA ALA A 328 -17.35 26.66 3.34
C ALA A 328 -15.87 26.78 3.74
N GLU A 329 -15.36 28.01 3.89
CA GLU A 329 -14.00 28.28 4.31
C GLU A 329 -13.73 27.76 5.74
N VAL A 330 -14.63 28.02 6.69
CA VAL A 330 -14.54 27.50 8.07
C VAL A 330 -14.68 25.97 8.15
N ALA A 331 -15.56 25.37 7.34
CA ALA A 331 -15.70 23.91 7.31
C ALA A 331 -14.45 23.23 6.75
N VAL A 332 -13.81 23.80 5.74
CA VAL A 332 -12.54 23.33 5.17
C VAL A 332 -11.40 23.48 6.17
N GLU A 333 -11.33 24.61 6.90
CA GLU A 333 -10.29 24.89 7.88
C GLU A 333 -10.31 23.88 9.04
N LEU A 334 -11.48 23.44 9.46
CA LEU A 334 -11.71 22.50 10.55
C LEU A 334 -11.77 21.02 10.13
N SER A 335 -11.58 20.72 8.84
CA SER A 335 -11.61 19.34 8.34
C SER A 335 -10.21 18.81 8.08
N ASP A 336 -10.05 17.49 8.19
CA ASP A 336 -8.82 16.78 7.83
C ASP A 336 -8.77 16.50 6.33
N ALA A 337 -9.93 16.33 5.68
CA ALA A 337 -10.04 16.13 4.24
C ALA A 337 -11.31 16.79 3.68
N VAL A 338 -11.35 17.01 2.37
CA VAL A 338 -12.46 17.68 1.68
C VAL A 338 -12.97 16.86 0.50
N MET A 339 -14.27 16.57 0.46
CA MET A 339 -14.98 16.10 -0.73
C MET A 339 -15.50 17.29 -1.52
N PHE A 340 -14.90 17.60 -2.67
CA PHE A 340 -15.37 18.62 -3.57
C PHE A 340 -16.35 18.05 -4.60
N VAL A 341 -17.64 18.33 -4.41
CA VAL A 341 -18.72 17.78 -5.24
C VAL A 341 -19.05 18.72 -6.39
N VAL A 342 -18.96 18.20 -7.62
CA VAL A 342 -19.29 18.90 -8.86
C VAL A 342 -20.42 18.19 -9.61
N ASP A 343 -21.14 18.96 -10.45
CA ASP A 343 -22.20 18.42 -11.31
C ASP A 343 -21.60 18.00 -12.65
N SER A 344 -21.51 16.69 -12.89
CA SER A 344 -20.91 16.12 -14.11
C SER A 344 -21.72 16.42 -15.39
N MET A 345 -23.00 16.77 -15.26
CA MET A 345 -23.88 17.09 -16.40
C MET A 345 -23.73 18.54 -16.87
N VAL A 346 -23.38 19.43 -15.94
CA VAL A 346 -23.29 20.89 -16.25
C VAL A 346 -21.84 21.27 -16.61
N GLY A 347 -20.85 20.51 -16.15
CA GLY A 347 -19.44 20.86 -16.30
C GLY A 347 -18.97 21.93 -15.33
N ALA A 348 -17.72 22.39 -15.46
CA ALA A 348 -17.10 23.37 -14.60
C ALA A 348 -17.71 24.76 -14.82
N THR A 349 -18.01 25.47 -13.73
CA THR A 349 -18.57 26.81 -13.71
C THR A 349 -17.63 27.80 -12.99
N SER A 350 -17.88 29.13 -13.14
CA SER A 350 -17.10 30.14 -12.40
C SER A 350 -17.22 30.02 -10.87
N SER A 351 -18.35 29.49 -10.38
CA SER A 351 -18.55 29.23 -8.96
C SER A 351 -17.67 28.04 -8.48
N ASP A 352 -17.50 27.01 -9.30
CA ASP A 352 -16.60 25.89 -9.01
C ASP A 352 -15.14 26.36 -8.99
N GLU A 353 -14.75 27.28 -9.88
CA GLU A 353 -13.41 27.90 -9.88
C GLU A 353 -13.11 28.66 -8.59
N GLN A 354 -14.11 29.35 -8.01
CA GLN A 354 -13.95 30.04 -6.72
C GLN A 354 -13.68 29.06 -5.59
N VAL A 355 -14.43 27.94 -5.54
CA VAL A 355 -14.21 26.86 -4.56
C VAL A 355 -12.82 26.27 -4.73
N VAL A 356 -12.36 25.97 -5.95
CA VAL A 356 -11.03 25.46 -6.22
C VAL A 356 -9.93 26.40 -5.71
N ARG A 357 -10.09 27.72 -5.89
CA ARG A 357 -9.11 28.71 -5.38
C ARG A 357 -9.04 28.69 -3.85
N MET A 358 -10.17 28.55 -3.17
CA MET A 358 -10.26 28.43 -1.72
C MET A 358 -9.55 27.13 -1.25
N LEU A 359 -9.88 26.00 -1.86
CA LEU A 359 -9.31 24.69 -1.51
C LEU A 359 -7.78 24.63 -1.69
N ARG A 360 -7.26 25.25 -2.77
CA ARG A 360 -5.81 25.35 -2.98
C ARG A 360 -5.07 26.15 -1.91
N LYS A 361 -5.75 27.10 -1.26
CA LYS A 361 -5.16 27.89 -0.15
C LYS A 361 -5.16 27.10 1.16
N ALA A 362 -6.12 26.21 1.33
CA ALA A 362 -6.30 25.47 2.59
C ALA A 362 -5.26 24.39 2.80
N GLY A 363 -4.57 23.90 1.73
CA GLY A 363 -3.52 22.89 1.83
C GLY A 363 -3.98 21.51 2.30
N LYS A 364 -5.30 21.26 2.33
CA LYS A 364 -5.90 20.01 2.79
C LYS A 364 -6.05 19.00 1.63
N PRO A 365 -6.05 17.69 1.89
CA PRO A 365 -6.40 16.67 0.89
C PRO A 365 -7.79 16.93 0.30
N VAL A 366 -7.91 16.93 -1.03
CA VAL A 366 -9.17 17.21 -1.73
C VAL A 366 -9.52 16.08 -2.69
N TYR A 367 -10.66 15.46 -2.46
CA TYR A 367 -11.23 14.41 -3.30
C TYR A 367 -12.32 15.00 -4.21
N LEU A 368 -12.14 14.91 -5.52
CA LEU A 368 -13.13 15.39 -6.49
C LEU A 368 -14.24 14.34 -6.67
N VAL A 369 -15.48 14.73 -6.38
CA VAL A 369 -16.66 13.86 -6.54
C VAL A 369 -17.54 14.36 -7.67
N ALA A 370 -17.58 13.64 -8.79
CA ALA A 370 -18.50 13.90 -9.88
C ALA A 370 -19.87 13.28 -9.57
N ASN A 371 -20.90 14.11 -9.38
CA ASN A 371 -22.26 13.69 -9.03
C ASN A 371 -23.27 14.07 -10.14
N LYS A 372 -24.40 13.35 -10.21
CA LYS A 372 -25.51 13.34 -11.19
C LYS A 372 -25.26 12.62 -12.49
#